data_9480656dbce15856b51ae858ccdf0c27
#
_entry.id   9480656dbce15856b51ae858ccdf0c27
#
_cell.length_a   1.000
_cell.length_b   1.000
_cell.length_c   1.000
_cell.angle_alpha   90.00
_cell.angle_beta   90.00
_cell.angle_gamma   90.00
#
_symmetry.space_group_name_H-M   'P 1'
#
loop_
_entity.id
_entity.type
_entity.pdbx_description
1 polymer ?
#
loop_
_entity_poly.entity_id
_entity_poly.type
_entity_poly.pdbx_seq_one_letter_code
_entity_poly.pdbx_strand_id
1 'polypeptide(L)'
;RRHFALGYLHAYERSWQMEINRRLASGRLSEILGSETLSIDRYIRTLGIKRAAENQFDRYPISAKRLLQAYADGVNAANAQLGWALPVEYFLTGSKPGHWSPTEHQAVVMPGHNQGGNFGNDQPFAQFRHLIGDGY
;
A
#
# COMPACT_ATOMS: atom_id res chain seq x y z
N ARG A 1 -7.81 -15.62 13.13
CA ARG A 1 -8.19 -16.37 11.93
C ARG A 1 -8.93 -15.51 10.90
N ARG A 2 -9.95 -14.70 11.30
CA ARG A 2 -10.72 -13.86 10.35
C ARG A 2 -9.85 -12.83 9.64
N HIS A 3 -8.98 -12.14 10.36
CA HIS A 3 -8.10 -11.10 9.77
C HIS A 3 -7.06 -11.70 8.82
N PHE A 4 -6.53 -12.87 9.12
CA PHE A 4 -5.67 -13.61 8.20
C PHE A 4 -6.40 -13.93 6.88
N ALA A 5 -7.60 -14.52 6.97
CA ALA A 5 -8.40 -14.83 5.79
C ALA A 5 -8.75 -13.59 4.97
N LEU A 6 -9.06 -12.47 5.65
CA LEU A 6 -9.33 -11.19 4.99
C LEU A 6 -8.11 -10.67 4.23
N GLY A 7 -6.94 -10.65 4.86
CA GLY A 7 -5.69 -10.24 4.22
C GLY A 7 -5.34 -11.15 3.02
N TYR A 8 -5.52 -12.45 3.18
CA TYR A 8 -5.30 -13.42 2.12
C TYR A 8 -6.20 -13.16 0.90
N LEU A 9 -7.51 -12.99 1.13
CA LEU A 9 -8.48 -12.73 0.05
C LEU A 9 -8.20 -11.42 -0.66
N HIS A 10 -7.93 -10.36 0.10
CA HIS A 10 -7.60 -9.07 -0.50
C HIS A 10 -6.36 -9.15 -1.41
N ALA A 11 -5.30 -9.80 -0.95
CA ALA A 11 -4.09 -9.95 -1.77
C ALA A 11 -4.32 -10.88 -2.97
N TYR A 12 -5.12 -11.93 -2.81
CA TYR A 12 -5.45 -12.83 -3.91
C TYR A 12 -6.20 -12.13 -5.03
N GLU A 13 -7.16 -11.24 -4.68
CA GLU A 13 -8.00 -10.53 -5.64
C GLU A 13 -7.33 -9.29 -6.24
N ARG A 14 -6.49 -8.57 -5.45
CA ARG A 14 -5.99 -7.25 -5.82
C ARG A 14 -4.53 -7.00 -5.42
N SER A 15 -3.67 -7.98 -5.59
CA SER A 15 -2.26 -7.91 -5.21
C SER A 15 -1.53 -6.69 -5.79
N TRP A 16 -1.71 -6.43 -7.08
CA TRP A 16 -1.07 -5.27 -7.75
C TRP A 16 -1.52 -3.94 -7.17
N GLN A 17 -2.82 -3.75 -6.99
CA GLN A 17 -3.36 -2.52 -6.41
C GLN A 17 -2.84 -2.28 -4.99
N MET A 18 -2.75 -3.35 -4.19
CA MET A 18 -2.19 -3.28 -2.85
C MET A 18 -0.71 -2.89 -2.88
N GLU A 19 0.08 -3.44 -3.80
CA GLU A 19 1.50 -3.10 -3.97
C GLU A 19 1.68 -1.63 -4.34
N ILE A 20 0.88 -1.11 -5.28
CA ILE A 20 0.89 0.32 -5.65
C ILE A 20 0.57 1.20 -4.43
N ASN A 21 -0.48 0.88 -3.69
CA ASN A 21 -0.87 1.65 -2.51
C ASN A 21 0.22 1.61 -1.42
N ARG A 22 0.85 0.47 -1.21
CA ARG A 22 1.95 0.30 -0.27
C ARG A 22 3.16 1.17 -0.64
N ARG A 23 3.54 1.17 -1.91
CA ARG A 23 4.65 1.98 -2.42
C ARG A 23 4.31 3.46 -2.39
N LEU A 24 3.10 3.83 -2.76
CA LEU A 24 2.62 5.21 -2.66
C LEU A 24 2.73 5.72 -1.22
N ALA A 25 2.17 5.00 -0.26
CA ALA A 25 2.19 5.38 1.16
C ALA A 25 3.62 5.49 1.74
N SER A 26 4.58 4.77 1.17
CA SER A 26 6.00 4.82 1.56
C SER A 26 6.84 5.81 0.75
N GLY A 27 6.27 6.47 -0.28
CA GLY A 27 7.01 7.33 -1.19
C GLY A 27 8.06 6.56 -2.01
N ARG A 28 7.71 5.39 -2.55
CA ARG A 28 8.58 4.48 -3.29
C ARG A 28 7.98 4.06 -4.65
N LEU A 29 7.06 4.85 -5.16
CA LEU A 29 6.35 4.53 -6.39
C LEU A 29 7.28 4.58 -7.61
N SER A 30 8.24 5.51 -7.62
CA SER A 30 9.21 5.69 -8.70
C SER A 30 10.12 4.50 -8.93
N GLU A 31 10.26 3.60 -7.95
CA GLU A 31 11.05 2.37 -8.10
C GLU A 31 10.48 1.42 -9.17
N ILE A 32 9.18 1.50 -9.43
CA ILE A 32 8.50 0.63 -10.41
C ILE A 32 7.85 1.39 -11.56
N LEU A 33 7.44 2.64 -11.37
CA LEU A 33 6.79 3.46 -12.40
C LEU A 33 7.71 4.52 -13.02
N GLY A 34 8.96 4.61 -12.56
CA GLY A 34 9.96 5.49 -13.15
C GLY A 34 9.95 6.93 -12.60
N SER A 35 10.79 7.76 -13.23
CA SER A 35 11.07 9.13 -12.75
C SER A 35 9.87 10.07 -12.76
N GLU A 36 8.84 9.79 -13.55
CA GLU A 36 7.63 10.61 -13.63
C GLU A 36 6.86 10.66 -12.30
N THR A 37 6.98 9.63 -11.46
CA THR A 37 6.34 9.58 -10.15
C THR A 37 7.24 10.07 -9.00
N LEU A 38 8.43 10.56 -9.31
CA LEU A 38 9.39 11.00 -8.29
C LEU A 38 8.90 12.21 -7.48
N SER A 39 8.15 13.11 -8.12
CA SER A 39 7.53 14.26 -7.44
C SER A 39 6.52 13.82 -6.39
N ILE A 40 5.75 12.77 -6.68
CA ILE A 40 4.78 12.15 -5.77
C ILE A 40 5.51 11.54 -4.58
N ASP A 41 6.57 10.77 -4.82
CA ASP A 41 7.38 10.16 -3.77
C ASP A 41 7.97 11.20 -2.82
N ARG A 42 8.50 12.30 -3.36
CA ARG A 42 9.03 13.41 -2.54
C ARG A 42 7.94 14.05 -1.69
N TYR A 43 6.76 14.29 -2.27
CA TYR A 43 5.62 14.85 -1.55
C TYR A 43 5.18 13.95 -0.39
N ILE A 44 4.99 12.65 -0.65
CA ILE A 44 4.58 11.67 0.38
C ILE A 44 5.63 11.57 1.50
N ARG A 45 6.90 11.56 1.17
CA ARG A 45 7.99 11.55 2.17
C ARG A 45 8.02 12.83 3.00
N THR A 46 7.74 13.97 2.40
CA THR A 46 7.63 15.26 3.11
C THR A 46 6.46 15.25 4.09
N LEU A 47 5.31 14.66 3.73
CA LEU A 47 4.18 14.48 4.64
C LEU A 47 4.49 13.55 5.82
N GLY A 48 5.46 12.63 5.66
CA GLY A 48 5.87 11.72 6.72
C GLY A 48 4.83 10.66 7.08
N ILE A 49 4.00 10.24 6.14
CA ILE A 49 2.90 9.29 6.35
C ILE A 49 3.41 7.99 6.97
N LYS A 50 4.49 7.42 6.44
CA LYS A 50 5.08 6.19 6.97
C LYS A 50 5.49 6.34 8.43
N ARG A 51 6.21 7.42 8.76
CA ARG A 51 6.65 7.69 10.13
C ARG A 51 5.48 7.92 11.09
N ALA A 52 4.44 8.62 10.62
CA ALA A 52 3.23 8.81 11.41
C ALA A 52 2.49 7.49 11.68
N ALA A 53 2.42 6.60 10.70
CA ALA A 53 1.84 5.27 10.84
C ALA A 53 2.61 4.39 11.81
N GLU A 54 3.95 4.41 11.76
CA GLU A 54 4.83 3.70 12.69
C GLU A 54 4.61 4.19 14.13
N ASN A 55 4.61 5.51 14.34
CA ASN A 55 4.36 6.11 15.66
C ASN A 55 2.96 5.80 16.21
N GLN A 56 1.96 5.75 15.35
CA GLN A 56 0.60 5.38 15.74
C GLN A 56 0.50 3.90 16.08
N PHE A 57 1.12 3.03 15.28
CA PHE A 57 1.16 1.60 15.53
C PHE A 57 1.80 1.27 16.88
N ASP A 58 2.87 1.97 17.26
CA ASP A 58 3.54 1.77 18.55
C ASP A 58 2.62 2.00 19.74
N ARG A 59 1.64 2.90 19.61
CA ARG A 59 0.65 3.22 20.64
C ARG A 59 -0.54 2.26 20.70
N TYR A 60 -0.69 1.35 19.73
CA TYR A 60 -1.79 0.42 19.74
C TYR A 60 -1.68 -0.62 20.85
N PRO A 61 -2.83 -1.04 21.44
CA PRO A 61 -2.84 -2.16 22.36
C PRO A 61 -2.41 -3.44 21.64
N ILE A 62 -1.89 -4.40 22.43
CA ILE A 62 -1.35 -5.65 21.87
C ILE A 62 -2.38 -6.45 21.06
N SER A 63 -3.66 -6.36 21.45
CA SER A 63 -4.76 -6.99 20.73
C SER A 63 -4.92 -6.45 19.31
N ALA A 64 -4.85 -5.12 19.13
CA ALA A 64 -4.91 -4.49 17.81
C ALA A 64 -3.68 -4.83 16.97
N LYS A 65 -2.48 -4.81 17.57
CA LYS A 65 -1.24 -5.23 16.89
C LYS A 65 -1.32 -6.65 16.35
N ARG A 66 -1.88 -7.58 17.14
CA ARG A 66 -2.09 -8.98 16.72
C ARG A 66 -3.06 -9.11 15.55
N LEU A 67 -4.11 -8.29 15.50
CA LEU A 67 -5.06 -8.31 14.40
C LEU A 67 -4.42 -7.82 13.09
N LEU A 68 -3.67 -6.72 13.16
CA LEU A 68 -2.94 -6.17 12.01
C LEU A 68 -1.84 -7.12 11.54
N GLN A 69 -1.14 -7.79 12.46
CA GLN A 69 -0.17 -8.83 12.12
C GLN A 69 -0.82 -10.00 11.40
N ALA A 70 -1.94 -10.51 11.91
CA ALA A 70 -2.67 -11.60 11.26
C ALA A 70 -3.13 -11.23 9.84
N TYR A 71 -3.55 -9.97 9.62
CA TYR A 71 -3.87 -9.48 8.29
C TYR A 71 -2.64 -9.47 7.37
N ALA A 72 -1.52 -8.92 7.83
CA ALA A 72 -0.27 -8.89 7.09
C ALA A 72 0.24 -10.29 6.74
N ASP A 73 0.15 -11.23 7.68
CA ASP A 73 0.51 -12.64 7.45
C ASP A 73 -0.35 -13.26 6.35
N GLY A 74 -1.65 -12.95 6.32
CA GLY A 74 -2.57 -13.39 5.27
C GLY A 74 -2.18 -12.85 3.90
N VAL A 75 -1.86 -11.55 3.80
CA VAL A 75 -1.39 -10.92 2.56
C VAL A 75 -0.12 -11.59 2.06
N ASN A 76 0.85 -11.77 2.94
CA ASN A 76 2.14 -12.39 2.58
C ASN A 76 1.97 -13.85 2.14
N ALA A 77 1.08 -14.61 2.79
CA ALA A 77 0.78 -15.97 2.40
C ALA A 77 0.15 -16.05 1.01
N ALA A 78 -0.80 -15.17 0.68
CA ALA A 78 -1.39 -15.10 -0.65
C ALA A 78 -0.36 -14.74 -1.72
N ASN A 79 0.44 -13.71 -1.49
CA ASN A 79 1.49 -13.28 -2.41
C ASN A 79 2.52 -14.38 -2.69
N ALA A 80 2.88 -15.16 -1.66
CA ALA A 80 3.78 -16.31 -1.83
C ALA A 80 3.16 -17.43 -2.66
N GLN A 81 1.85 -17.61 -2.57
CA GLN A 81 1.13 -18.69 -3.28
C GLN A 81 0.80 -18.33 -4.73
N LEU A 82 0.67 -17.03 -5.07
CA LEU A 82 0.33 -16.58 -6.42
C LEU A 82 1.37 -17.01 -7.47
N GLY A 83 2.67 -17.04 -7.14
CA GLY A 83 3.71 -17.55 -8.02
C GLY A 83 3.59 -17.09 -9.47
N TRP A 84 3.24 -17.99 -10.38
CA TRP A 84 3.00 -17.70 -11.81
C TRP A 84 1.66 -17.03 -12.12
N ALA A 85 0.72 -17.04 -11.17
CA ALA A 85 -0.59 -16.39 -11.30
C ALA A 85 -0.57 -14.92 -10.85
N LEU A 86 0.60 -14.31 -10.73
CA LEU A 86 0.73 -12.88 -10.45
C LEU A 86 0.08 -12.04 -11.56
N PRO A 87 -0.56 -10.92 -11.21
CA PRO A 87 -1.03 -9.92 -12.18
C PRO A 87 0.03 -9.54 -13.20
N VAL A 88 -0.39 -9.33 -14.44
CA VAL A 88 0.50 -9.04 -15.57
C VAL A 88 1.38 -7.80 -15.35
N GLU A 89 0.89 -6.85 -14.57
CA GLU A 89 1.58 -5.62 -14.22
C GLU A 89 2.93 -5.86 -13.54
N TYR A 90 3.05 -6.92 -12.74
CA TYR A 90 4.32 -7.30 -12.13
C TYR A 90 5.36 -7.72 -13.17
N PHE A 91 4.92 -8.41 -14.22
CA PHE A 91 5.80 -8.79 -15.33
C PHE A 91 6.20 -7.58 -16.17
N LEU A 92 5.27 -6.67 -16.45
CA LEU A 92 5.52 -5.46 -17.23
C LEU A 92 6.48 -4.51 -16.54
N THR A 93 6.41 -4.42 -15.22
CA THR A 93 7.31 -3.54 -14.42
C THR A 93 8.58 -4.24 -13.94
N GLY A 94 8.72 -5.55 -14.18
CA GLY A 94 9.83 -6.34 -13.65
C GLY A 94 9.86 -6.41 -12.11
N SER A 95 8.74 -6.16 -11.46
CA SER A 95 8.63 -6.13 -10.00
C SER A 95 8.01 -7.41 -9.43
N LYS A 96 7.99 -7.49 -8.10
CA LYS A 96 7.34 -8.57 -7.35
C LYS A 96 6.58 -7.98 -6.18
N PRO A 97 5.56 -8.68 -5.64
CA PRO A 97 4.91 -8.27 -4.40
C PRO A 97 5.95 -8.12 -3.28
N GLY A 98 5.97 -6.97 -2.64
CA GLY A 98 6.82 -6.75 -1.48
C GLY A 98 6.24 -7.38 -0.22
N HIS A 99 7.10 -7.51 0.80
CA HIS A 99 6.64 -7.96 2.11
C HIS A 99 5.70 -6.94 2.72
N TRP A 100 4.52 -7.39 3.15
CA TRP A 100 3.52 -6.55 3.79
C TRP A 100 3.69 -6.58 5.31
N SER A 101 3.86 -5.42 5.92
CA SER A 101 3.95 -5.28 7.38
C SER A 101 2.69 -4.63 7.96
N PRO A 102 2.42 -4.80 9.26
CA PRO A 102 1.31 -4.13 9.94
C PRO A 102 1.37 -2.61 9.84
N THR A 103 2.57 -2.04 9.88
CA THR A 103 2.77 -0.58 9.77
C THR A 103 2.50 -0.06 8.36
N GLU A 104 2.80 -0.84 7.33
CA GLU A 104 2.45 -0.49 5.94
C GLU A 104 0.94 -0.54 5.72
N HIS A 105 0.25 -1.51 6.31
CA HIS A 105 -1.21 -1.52 6.30
C HIS A 105 -1.77 -0.23 6.92
N GLN A 106 -1.24 0.18 8.07
CA GLN A 106 -1.62 1.42 8.73
C GLN A 106 -1.34 2.64 7.85
N ALA A 107 -0.19 2.71 7.19
CA ALA A 107 0.18 3.80 6.29
C ALA A 107 -0.76 3.92 5.08
N VAL A 108 -1.25 2.81 4.55
CA VAL A 108 -2.23 2.79 3.44
C VAL A 108 -3.61 3.26 3.89
N VAL A 109 -4.05 2.87 5.09
CA VAL A 109 -5.40 3.19 5.59
C VAL A 109 -5.48 4.61 6.17
N MET A 110 -4.41 5.10 6.78
CA MET A 110 -4.36 6.37 7.50
C MET A 110 -4.77 7.60 6.67
N PRO A 111 -4.32 7.76 5.42
CA PRO A 111 -4.74 8.90 4.60
C PRO A 111 -6.23 8.98 4.36
N GLY A 112 -6.90 7.84 4.23
CA GLY A 112 -8.36 7.79 4.05
C GLY A 112 -9.15 8.11 5.33
N HIS A 113 -8.53 7.97 6.49
CA HIS A 113 -9.21 8.15 7.78
C HIS A 113 -9.05 9.54 8.38
N ASN A 114 -7.89 10.18 8.23
CA ASN A 114 -7.56 11.45 8.87
C ASN A 114 -7.76 12.69 8.01
N GLN A 115 -7.90 12.52 6.71
CA GLN A 115 -8.08 13.65 5.79
C GLN A 115 -9.34 13.42 4.96
N GLY A 116 -10.47 13.76 5.53
CA GLY A 116 -11.74 13.78 4.82
C GLY A 116 -11.62 14.51 3.48
N GLY A 117 -11.21 13.81 2.48
CA GLY A 117 -11.55 14.13 1.11
C GLY A 117 -10.60 14.98 0.28
N ASN A 118 -9.42 15.43 0.72
CA ASN A 118 -8.64 16.38 -0.08
C ASN A 118 -7.44 15.84 -0.86
N PHE A 119 -7.09 14.56 -0.76
CA PHE A 119 -6.05 13.97 -1.63
C PHE A 119 -6.39 14.05 -3.13
N GLY A 120 -7.67 14.25 -3.47
CA GLY A 120 -8.11 14.34 -4.86
C GLY A 120 -7.80 15.65 -5.57
N ASN A 121 -7.49 16.72 -4.84
CA ASN A 121 -7.29 18.06 -5.38
C ASN A 121 -5.84 18.56 -5.38
N ASP A 122 -4.93 17.83 -4.74
CA ASP A 122 -3.52 18.19 -4.75
C ASP A 122 -2.88 17.83 -6.09
N GLN A 123 -2.16 18.79 -6.67
CA GLN A 123 -1.53 18.69 -8.00
C GLN A 123 -0.78 17.37 -8.26
N PRO A 124 0.02 16.84 -7.32
CA PRO A 124 0.72 15.57 -7.52
C PRO A 124 -0.22 14.37 -7.64
N PHE A 125 -1.34 14.38 -6.91
CA PHE A 125 -2.34 13.31 -6.97
C PHE A 125 -3.22 13.38 -8.21
N ALA A 126 -3.49 14.56 -8.75
CA ALA A 126 -4.19 14.73 -10.01
C ALA A 126 -3.38 14.12 -11.17
N GLN A 127 -2.06 14.32 -11.19
CA GLN A 127 -1.17 13.70 -12.16
C GLN A 127 -1.11 12.18 -12.00
N PHE A 128 -1.09 11.68 -10.77
CA PHE A 128 -1.10 10.25 -10.50
C PHE A 128 -2.39 9.58 -10.98
N ARG A 129 -3.54 10.20 -10.73
CA ARG A 129 -4.85 9.71 -11.22
C ARG A 129 -4.89 9.62 -12.75
N HIS A 130 -4.26 10.58 -13.42
CA HIS A 130 -4.17 10.58 -14.88
C HIS A 130 -3.29 9.45 -15.44
N LEU A 131 -2.26 9.04 -14.68
CA LEU A 131 -1.34 7.95 -15.05
C LEU A 131 -1.93 6.54 -14.85
N ILE A 132 -2.81 6.36 -13.84
CA ILE A 132 -3.37 5.03 -13.52
C ILE A 132 -4.79 4.84 -14.08
N GLY A 133 -5.42 5.89 -14.61
CA GLY A 133 -6.81 5.87 -15.09
C GLY A 133 -7.84 6.04 -13.97
N ASP A 134 -9.05 6.48 -14.33
CA ASP A 134 -10.16 6.78 -13.40
C ASP A 134 -10.82 5.53 -12.77
N GLY A 135 -10.15 4.39 -12.76
CA GLY A 135 -10.69 3.09 -12.36
C GLY A 135 -10.43 2.68 -10.90
N TYR A 136 -10.01 3.62 -10.04
CA TYR A 136 -9.73 3.34 -8.62
C TYR A 136 -10.48 4.28 -7.68
#